data_b04875533e6a0a87e85e8044841c4503
#
_entry.id   b04875533e6a0a87e85e8044841c4503
#
_cell.length_a   1.000
_cell.length_b   1.000
_cell.length_c   1.000
_cell.angle_alpha   90.00
_cell.angle_beta   90.00
_cell.angle_gamma   90.00
#
_symmetry.space_group_name_H-M   'P 1'
#
loop_
_entity.id
_entity.type
_entity.pdbx_description
1 polymer ?
#
loop_
_entity_poly.entity_id
_entity_poly.type
_entity_poly.pdbx_seq_one_letter_code
_entity_poly.pdbx_strand_id
1 'polypeptide(L)'
;MFIELVDSLRCPRVHEDTWLVASVTCFDGRFIVEGSLGCPICRQQYPVQRGVVDFTAHAAESRSDPGSAPRAQPFSTPLDDLVMRAAALLGLDDAGGVVLLGGRCGEFAAALEALSPARALLLNPGPGVPLGAGFSAIRTDGAVPLAVGSVRGALVDETSSRREMLEGIVRALRPSGRLVAPAATPLPLGVRELARDAREWVAVADGVTSAPVPLRRA
;
A
#
# COMPACT_ATOMS: atom_id res chain seq x y z
N MET A 1 -0.42 9.68 9.37
CA MET A 1 -0.65 9.56 7.90
C MET A 1 -0.53 10.92 7.25
N PHE A 2 0.17 11.03 6.14
CA PHE A 2 0.19 12.28 5.35
C PHE A 2 -1.20 12.56 4.80
N ILE A 3 -1.64 13.82 4.92
CA ILE A 3 -2.99 14.23 4.55
C ILE A 3 -3.30 13.99 3.06
N GLU A 4 -2.31 14.12 2.19
CA GLU A 4 -2.43 13.90 0.75
C GLU A 4 -2.77 12.45 0.39
N LEU A 5 -2.45 11.49 1.26
CA LEU A 5 -2.75 10.09 1.03
C LEU A 5 -4.23 9.76 1.27
N VAL A 6 -4.96 10.62 2.00
CA VAL A 6 -6.40 10.44 2.23
C VAL A 6 -7.15 10.41 0.90
N ASP A 7 -6.75 11.25 -0.07
CA ASP A 7 -7.38 11.29 -1.40
C ASP A 7 -7.22 9.97 -2.18
N SER A 8 -6.20 9.20 -1.84
CA SER A 8 -5.96 7.87 -2.43
C SER A 8 -6.71 6.74 -1.74
N LEU A 9 -7.33 7.00 -0.58
CA LEU A 9 -8.07 5.97 0.16
C LEU A 9 -9.51 5.84 -0.31
N ARG A 10 -10.01 4.61 -0.26
CA ARG A 10 -11.39 4.27 -0.62
C ARG A 10 -12.02 3.40 0.47
N CYS A 11 -13.33 3.47 0.57
CA CYS A 11 -14.06 2.58 1.46
C CYS A 11 -13.99 1.15 0.94
N PRO A 12 -13.56 0.15 1.76
CA PRO A 12 -13.48 -1.23 1.32
C PRO A 12 -14.83 -1.97 1.35
N ARG A 13 -15.91 -1.34 1.78
CA ARG A 13 -17.25 -1.94 1.86
C ARG A 13 -17.89 -2.04 0.49
N VAL A 14 -18.83 -2.98 0.35
CA VAL A 14 -19.55 -3.24 -0.90
C VAL A 14 -20.58 -2.14 -1.15
N HIS A 15 -20.19 -1.15 -1.91
CA HIS A 15 -21.00 -0.06 -2.47
C HIS A 15 -20.21 0.61 -3.59
N GLU A 16 -20.71 1.68 -4.19
CA GLU A 16 -19.97 2.45 -5.20
C GLU A 16 -18.64 3.00 -4.63
N ASP A 17 -17.63 3.10 -5.50
CA ASP A 17 -16.31 3.59 -5.12
C ASP A 17 -16.42 5.03 -4.61
N THR A 18 -15.97 5.29 -3.38
CA THR A 18 -16.12 6.60 -2.76
C THR A 18 -14.92 6.98 -1.90
N TRP A 19 -14.65 8.28 -1.87
CA TRP A 19 -13.64 8.87 -1.00
C TRP A 19 -14.04 8.78 0.46
N LEU A 20 -13.02 8.76 1.31
CA LEU A 20 -13.18 8.88 2.75
C LEU A 20 -13.02 10.34 3.18
N VAL A 21 -13.79 10.75 4.17
CA VAL A 21 -13.73 12.08 4.77
C VAL A 21 -12.95 12.01 6.07
N ALA A 22 -11.89 12.79 6.17
CA ALA A 22 -11.06 12.83 7.37
C ALA A 22 -11.67 13.74 8.45
N SER A 23 -11.80 13.23 9.67
CA SER A 23 -12.04 13.99 10.89
C SER A 23 -10.78 13.86 11.75
N VAL A 24 -10.00 14.94 11.89
CA VAL A 24 -8.69 14.90 12.49
C VAL A 24 -8.72 15.55 13.87
N THR A 25 -8.18 14.86 14.87
CA THR A 25 -8.06 15.35 16.25
C THR A 25 -6.65 15.82 16.59
N CYS A 26 -5.62 15.26 15.94
CA CYS A 26 -4.23 15.64 16.16
C CYS A 26 -3.42 15.63 14.86
N PHE A 27 -2.72 16.74 14.59
CA PHE A 27 -1.77 16.89 13.49
C PHE A 27 -0.34 17.11 14.00
N ASP A 28 0.61 16.63 13.21
CA ASP A 28 2.01 17.05 13.26
C ASP A 28 2.40 17.57 11.87
N GLY A 29 2.40 18.89 11.69
CA GLY A 29 2.54 19.52 10.38
C GLY A 29 1.45 19.07 9.39
N ARG A 30 1.82 18.33 8.34
CA ARG A 30 0.90 17.73 7.36
C ARG A 30 0.57 16.26 7.65
N PHE A 31 1.00 15.75 8.79
CA PHE A 31 0.82 14.37 9.19
C PHE A 31 -0.33 14.24 10.19
N ILE A 32 -1.36 13.48 9.83
CA ILE A 32 -2.47 13.11 10.71
C ILE A 32 -1.94 12.08 11.71
N VAL A 33 -1.85 12.47 12.97
CA VAL A 33 -1.44 11.58 14.07
C VAL A 33 -2.62 10.79 14.56
N GLU A 34 -3.73 11.48 14.85
CA GLU A 34 -4.96 10.88 15.38
C GLU A 34 -6.19 11.46 14.70
N GLY A 35 -7.21 10.63 14.55
CA GLY A 35 -8.48 11.00 13.94
C GLY A 35 -9.29 9.79 13.48
N SER A 36 -10.16 10.01 12.52
CA SER A 36 -10.93 8.97 11.85
C SER A 36 -11.16 9.30 10.38
N LEU A 37 -11.32 8.28 9.55
CA LEU A 37 -11.78 8.41 8.17
C LEU A 37 -13.20 7.84 8.07
N GLY A 38 -14.15 8.66 7.64
CA GLY A 38 -15.56 8.29 7.52
C GLY A 38 -15.97 8.07 6.08
N CYS A 39 -16.75 7.02 5.81
CA CYS A 39 -17.40 6.84 4.52
C CYS A 39 -18.72 7.60 4.48
N PRO A 40 -18.95 8.53 3.52
CA PRO A 40 -20.19 9.29 3.45
C PRO A 40 -21.39 8.43 3.04
N ILE A 41 -21.18 7.30 2.38
CA ILE A 41 -22.25 6.40 1.90
C ILE A 41 -22.69 5.45 3.02
N CYS A 42 -21.80 4.58 3.51
CA CYS A 42 -22.16 3.58 4.51
C CYS A 42 -21.96 4.05 5.96
N ARG A 43 -21.49 5.29 6.16
CA ARG A 43 -21.21 5.91 7.47
C ARG A 43 -20.20 5.17 8.34
N GLN A 44 -19.47 4.22 7.75
CA GLN A 44 -18.43 3.48 8.42
C GLN A 44 -17.29 4.41 8.82
N GLN A 45 -16.77 4.27 10.04
CA GLN A 45 -15.63 5.02 10.58
C GLN A 45 -14.42 4.09 10.70
N TYR A 46 -13.26 4.59 10.30
CA TYR A 46 -11.97 3.90 10.37
C TYR A 46 -11.03 4.75 11.22
N PRO A 47 -10.59 4.26 12.39
CA PRO A 47 -9.73 5.04 13.26
C PRO A 47 -8.35 5.26 12.64
N VAL A 48 -7.79 6.44 12.90
CA VAL A 48 -6.40 6.78 12.60
C VAL A 48 -5.67 6.94 13.92
N GLN A 49 -4.64 6.13 14.15
CA GLN A 49 -3.80 6.18 15.35
C GLN A 49 -2.33 6.14 14.96
N ARG A 50 -1.56 7.14 15.40
CA ARG A 50 -0.13 7.28 15.06
C ARG A 50 0.15 7.19 13.56
N GLY A 51 -0.75 7.75 12.73
CA GLY A 51 -0.65 7.72 11.28
C GLY A 51 -1.04 6.39 10.60
N VAL A 52 -1.56 5.43 11.36
CA VAL A 52 -2.07 4.15 10.85
C VAL A 52 -3.59 4.22 10.75
N VAL A 53 -4.13 3.97 9.57
CA VAL A 53 -5.59 3.78 9.39
C VAL A 53 -5.91 2.31 9.53
N ASP A 54 -6.86 1.99 10.41
CA ASP A 54 -7.29 0.61 10.65
C ASP A 54 -8.64 0.33 9.99
N PHE A 55 -8.61 -0.44 8.90
CA PHE A 55 -9.80 -0.92 8.19
C PHE A 55 -10.33 -2.25 8.75
N THR A 56 -9.61 -2.86 9.72
CA THR A 56 -10.01 -4.13 10.37
C THR A 56 -10.88 -3.90 11.61
N ALA A 57 -11.01 -2.66 12.09
CA ALA A 57 -11.58 -2.32 13.40
C ALA A 57 -13.00 -2.85 13.66
N HIS A 58 -13.75 -3.26 12.62
CA HIS A 58 -15.07 -3.90 12.77
C HIS A 58 -15.03 -5.42 12.87
N ALA A 59 -13.91 -6.05 12.50
CA ALA A 59 -13.71 -7.48 12.73
C ALA A 59 -13.23 -7.77 14.17
N ALA A 60 -12.82 -6.73 14.91
CA ALA A 60 -12.18 -6.84 16.22
C ALA A 60 -13.14 -7.04 17.38
N GLU A 61 -14.46 -6.84 17.22
CA GLU A 61 -15.43 -7.19 18.28
C GLU A 61 -15.48 -8.70 18.58
N SER A 62 -14.80 -9.52 17.77
CA SER A 62 -14.76 -10.98 17.93
C SER A 62 -13.36 -11.58 18.09
N ARG A 63 -12.30 -10.78 18.14
CA ARG A 63 -10.92 -11.29 18.27
C ARG A 63 -10.24 -10.70 19.50
N SER A 64 -10.37 -11.41 20.59
CA SER A 64 -9.51 -11.29 21.76
C SER A 64 -8.10 -11.78 21.40
N ASP A 65 -7.11 -11.03 21.89
CA ASP A 65 -5.70 -11.34 22.01
C ASP A 65 -4.80 -11.16 20.78
N PRO A 66 -3.84 -10.21 20.85
CA PRO A 66 -2.70 -10.20 19.95
C PRO A 66 -1.72 -11.31 20.37
N GLY A 67 -2.14 -12.57 20.14
CA GLY A 67 -1.29 -13.72 20.34
C GLY A 67 -0.02 -13.57 19.52
N SER A 68 1.10 -13.59 20.19
CA SER A 68 2.48 -13.84 19.76
C SER A 68 2.67 -13.91 18.23
N ALA A 69 2.76 -12.75 17.59
CA ALA A 69 3.22 -12.71 16.19
C ALA A 69 4.62 -13.34 16.12
N PRO A 70 4.88 -14.24 15.17
CA PRO A 70 6.20 -14.83 15.01
C PRO A 70 7.22 -13.72 14.85
N ARG A 71 8.27 -13.79 15.65
CA ARG A 71 9.36 -12.82 15.65
C ARG A 71 9.95 -12.82 14.25
N ALA A 72 9.89 -11.68 13.54
CA ALA A 72 10.45 -11.53 12.21
C ALA A 72 11.94 -11.93 12.26
N GLN A 73 12.34 -12.89 11.43
CA GLN A 73 13.74 -13.25 11.30
C GLN A 73 14.47 -12.11 10.57
N PRO A 74 15.67 -11.72 11.01
CA PRO A 74 16.44 -10.69 10.33
C PRO A 74 16.71 -11.11 8.87
N PHE A 75 16.82 -10.12 7.98
CA PHE A 75 17.26 -10.39 6.60
C PHE A 75 18.68 -10.96 6.61
N SER A 76 18.92 -12.00 5.82
CA SER A 76 20.24 -12.61 5.66
C SER A 76 21.19 -11.78 4.76
N THR A 77 20.67 -10.80 4.04
CA THR A 77 21.40 -9.88 3.16
C THR A 77 21.47 -8.51 3.84
N PRO A 78 22.53 -7.71 3.66
CA PRO A 78 22.62 -6.34 4.15
C PRO A 78 21.39 -5.52 3.67
N LEU A 79 20.83 -4.71 4.55
CA LEU A 79 19.62 -3.95 4.28
C LEU A 79 19.81 -2.99 3.09
N ASP A 80 20.97 -2.35 2.99
CA ASP A 80 21.28 -1.41 1.92
C ASP A 80 21.24 -2.05 0.53
N ASP A 81 21.76 -3.27 0.39
CA ASP A 81 21.72 -4.02 -0.87
C ASP A 81 20.27 -4.37 -1.26
N LEU A 82 19.46 -4.74 -0.27
CA LEU A 82 18.03 -5.02 -0.50
C LEU A 82 17.25 -3.78 -0.91
N VAL A 83 17.52 -2.64 -0.29
CA VAL A 83 16.89 -1.37 -0.61
C VAL A 83 17.27 -0.89 -2.01
N MET A 84 18.56 -0.93 -2.37
CA MET A 84 19.03 -0.58 -3.70
C MET A 84 18.40 -1.48 -4.77
N ARG A 85 18.32 -2.77 -4.50
CA ARG A 85 17.64 -3.72 -5.38
C ARG A 85 16.15 -3.39 -5.52
N ALA A 86 15.45 -3.14 -4.42
CA ALA A 86 14.04 -2.77 -4.42
C ALA A 86 13.79 -1.49 -5.24
N ALA A 87 14.62 -0.46 -5.06
CA ALA A 87 14.55 0.78 -5.82
C ALA A 87 14.71 0.53 -7.33
N ALA A 88 15.69 -0.29 -7.72
CA ALA A 88 15.93 -0.65 -9.12
C ALA A 88 14.76 -1.44 -9.73
N LEU A 89 14.25 -2.46 -9.03
CA LEU A 89 13.13 -3.27 -9.49
C LEU A 89 11.84 -2.46 -9.61
N LEU A 90 11.57 -1.58 -8.66
CA LEU A 90 10.43 -0.65 -8.69
C LEU A 90 10.59 0.45 -9.75
N GLY A 91 11.81 0.64 -10.27
CA GLY A 91 12.12 1.71 -11.22
C GLY A 91 11.90 3.08 -10.60
N LEU A 92 12.39 3.27 -9.38
CA LEU A 92 12.32 4.56 -8.69
C LEU A 92 13.33 5.52 -9.34
N ASP A 93 12.80 6.56 -9.93
CA ASP A 93 13.53 7.69 -10.51
C ASP A 93 13.21 8.97 -9.73
N ASP A 94 13.59 10.10 -10.25
CA ASP A 94 13.35 11.42 -9.65
C ASP A 94 11.87 11.84 -9.65
N ALA A 95 10.97 11.06 -10.24
CA ALA A 95 9.53 11.34 -10.19
C ALA A 95 8.94 10.84 -8.89
N GLY A 96 8.30 11.72 -8.13
CA GLY A 96 7.59 11.41 -6.90
C GLY A 96 6.42 10.44 -7.09
N GLY A 97 5.62 10.26 -6.08
CA GLY A 97 4.44 9.39 -6.05
C GLY A 97 4.45 8.46 -4.84
N VAL A 98 3.48 7.58 -4.76
CA VAL A 98 3.32 6.66 -3.64
C VAL A 98 3.85 5.27 -4.02
N VAL A 99 4.66 4.69 -3.15
CA VAL A 99 5.12 3.29 -3.22
C VAL A 99 4.50 2.52 -2.07
N LEU A 100 3.83 1.41 -2.38
CA LEU A 100 3.22 0.53 -1.39
C LEU A 100 4.24 -0.52 -0.93
N LEU A 101 4.43 -0.62 0.38
CA LEU A 101 5.34 -1.59 1.00
C LEU A 101 4.55 -2.53 1.91
N GLY A 102 4.39 -3.78 1.49
CA GLY A 102 3.61 -4.79 2.22
C GLY A 102 4.44 -5.58 3.23
N GLY A 103 3.88 -5.79 4.43
CA GLY A 103 4.47 -6.62 5.47
C GLY A 103 5.84 -6.14 5.94
N ARG A 104 6.84 -7.03 5.87
CA ARG A 104 8.24 -6.74 6.24
C ARG A 104 8.93 -5.73 5.31
N CYS A 105 8.47 -5.60 4.07
CA CYS A 105 9.04 -4.63 3.14
C CYS A 105 8.89 -3.19 3.65
N GLY A 106 8.02 -2.94 4.62
CA GLY A 106 7.94 -1.67 5.34
C GLY A 106 9.25 -1.24 6.03
N GLU A 107 10.17 -2.17 6.32
CA GLU A 107 11.50 -1.86 6.87
C GLU A 107 12.36 -1.02 5.89
N PHE A 108 12.03 -1.06 4.58
CA PHE A 108 12.75 -0.30 3.56
C PHE A 108 12.28 1.16 3.43
N ALA A 109 11.17 1.54 4.09
CA ALA A 109 10.51 2.82 3.88
C ALA A 109 11.46 4.03 4.01
N ALA A 110 12.17 4.13 5.14
CA ALA A 110 13.07 5.26 5.40
C ALA A 110 14.20 5.36 4.36
N ALA A 111 14.79 4.23 3.99
CA ALA A 111 15.89 4.20 3.04
C ALA A 111 15.40 4.48 1.60
N LEU A 112 14.22 4.01 1.21
CA LEU A 112 13.64 4.31 -0.10
C LEU A 112 13.24 5.78 -0.24
N GLU A 113 12.67 6.40 0.82
CA GLU A 113 12.38 7.84 0.83
C GLU A 113 13.65 8.71 0.84
N ALA A 114 14.77 8.20 1.35
CA ALA A 114 16.05 8.88 1.26
C ALA A 114 16.69 8.81 -0.14
N LEU A 115 16.37 7.75 -0.91
CA LEU A 115 16.89 7.53 -2.26
C LEU A 115 16.06 8.18 -3.35
N SER A 116 14.78 8.47 -3.10
CA SER A 116 13.86 8.99 -4.12
C SER A 116 12.80 9.90 -3.50
N PRO A 117 12.18 10.80 -4.26
CA PRO A 117 11.07 11.64 -3.79
C PRO A 117 9.75 10.87 -3.62
N ALA A 118 9.75 9.56 -3.80
CA ALA A 118 8.57 8.72 -3.57
C ALA A 118 8.23 8.64 -2.07
N ARG A 119 6.93 8.61 -1.76
CA ARG A 119 6.42 8.43 -0.39
C ARG A 119 6.06 6.97 -0.17
N ALA A 120 6.51 6.42 0.95
CA ALA A 120 6.13 5.08 1.35
C ALA A 120 4.74 5.06 2.01
N LEU A 121 3.90 4.13 1.55
CA LEU A 121 2.66 3.74 2.21
C LEU A 121 2.79 2.29 2.67
N LEU A 122 2.72 2.06 3.97
CA LEU A 122 2.88 0.74 4.54
C LEU A 122 1.55 -0.01 4.53
N LEU A 123 1.55 -1.23 4.00
CA LEU A 123 0.38 -2.13 4.00
C LEU A 123 0.63 -3.27 4.98
N ASN A 124 -0.22 -3.37 6.01
CA ASN A 124 -0.11 -4.40 7.04
C ASN A 124 1.33 -4.56 7.56
N PRO A 125 1.95 -3.46 8.03
CA PRO A 125 3.35 -3.50 8.43
C PRO A 125 3.62 -4.57 9.49
N GLY A 126 4.71 -5.30 9.29
CA GLY A 126 5.14 -6.35 10.20
C GLY A 126 5.58 -5.83 11.57
N PRO A 127 5.80 -6.71 12.55
CA PRO A 127 6.07 -6.34 13.94
C PRO A 127 7.39 -5.59 14.17
N GLY A 128 8.31 -5.58 13.21
CA GLY A 128 9.59 -4.86 13.28
C GLY A 128 9.58 -3.49 12.60
N VAL A 129 8.50 -3.17 11.91
CA VAL A 129 8.41 -1.93 11.10
C VAL A 129 8.08 -0.75 12.01
N PRO A 130 8.88 0.34 12.00
CA PRO A 130 8.59 1.52 12.79
C PRO A 130 7.32 2.20 12.30
N LEU A 131 6.38 2.42 13.22
CA LEU A 131 5.12 3.13 12.98
C LEU A 131 5.15 4.51 13.66
N GLY A 132 4.47 5.48 13.06
CA GLY A 132 4.54 6.88 13.46
C GLY A 132 5.72 7.59 12.80
N ALA A 133 6.17 8.70 13.36
CA ALA A 133 7.35 9.44 12.93
C ALA A 133 7.44 9.74 11.40
N GLY A 134 6.27 10.02 10.77
CA GLY A 134 6.21 10.39 9.36
C GLY A 134 5.86 9.25 8.39
N PHE A 135 5.72 8.01 8.84
CA PHE A 135 5.28 6.93 7.96
C PHE A 135 3.78 6.72 8.00
N SER A 136 3.16 6.71 6.83
CA SER A 136 1.74 6.41 6.66
C SER A 136 1.53 4.92 6.53
N ALA A 137 0.53 4.38 7.23
CA ALA A 137 0.23 2.96 7.16
C ALA A 137 -1.28 2.70 7.08
N ILE A 138 -1.62 1.58 6.46
CA ILE A 138 -2.97 1.01 6.44
C ILE A 138 -2.94 -0.42 6.95
N ARG A 139 -3.98 -0.80 7.70
CA ARG A 139 -4.24 -2.18 8.11
C ARG A 139 -5.55 -2.64 7.49
N THR A 140 -5.53 -3.78 6.83
CA THR A 140 -6.71 -4.40 6.23
C THR A 140 -6.55 -5.91 6.25
N ASP A 141 -7.65 -6.64 6.38
CA ASP A 141 -7.70 -8.10 6.32
C ASP A 141 -8.26 -8.63 4.98
N GLY A 142 -8.77 -7.73 4.14
CA GLY A 142 -9.39 -8.04 2.85
C GLY A 142 -8.91 -7.14 1.72
N ALA A 143 -9.85 -6.47 1.09
CA ALA A 143 -9.58 -5.59 -0.06
C ALA A 143 -8.63 -4.44 0.32
N VAL A 144 -7.69 -4.14 -0.55
CA VAL A 144 -6.79 -2.98 -0.41
C VAL A 144 -7.58 -1.70 -0.66
N PRO A 145 -7.73 -0.80 0.34
CA PRO A 145 -8.61 0.37 0.28
C PRO A 145 -7.96 1.54 -0.46
N LEU A 146 -7.50 1.32 -1.68
CA LEU A 146 -6.81 2.31 -2.50
C LEU A 146 -7.55 2.57 -3.80
N ALA A 147 -7.51 3.82 -4.24
CA ALA A 147 -8.03 4.24 -5.53
C ALA A 147 -7.28 3.58 -6.70
N VAL A 148 -7.97 3.41 -7.81
CA VAL A 148 -7.36 2.94 -9.07
C VAL A 148 -6.25 3.89 -9.49
N GLY A 149 -5.07 3.35 -9.82
CA GLY A 149 -3.96 4.14 -10.33
C GLY A 149 -3.30 5.08 -9.31
N SER A 150 -3.54 4.90 -8.01
CA SER A 150 -3.04 5.80 -6.95
C SER A 150 -1.59 5.51 -6.53
N VAL A 151 -1.05 4.33 -6.83
CA VAL A 151 0.32 3.97 -6.47
C VAL A 151 1.22 3.77 -7.69
N ARG A 152 2.45 4.20 -7.55
CA ARG A 152 3.49 4.11 -8.58
C ARG A 152 4.08 2.72 -8.69
N GLY A 153 4.23 2.05 -7.55
CA GLY A 153 4.80 0.73 -7.46
C GLY A 153 4.46 0.07 -6.15
N ALA A 154 4.61 -1.24 -6.09
CA ALA A 154 4.39 -2.00 -4.87
C ALA A 154 5.46 -3.09 -4.72
N LEU A 155 5.94 -3.26 -3.49
CA LEU A 155 6.82 -4.34 -3.06
C LEU A 155 6.15 -5.07 -1.91
N VAL A 156 5.95 -6.37 -2.04
CA VAL A 156 5.23 -7.18 -1.04
C VAL A 156 6.02 -8.41 -0.63
N ASP A 157 5.86 -8.80 0.61
CA ASP A 157 6.36 -10.06 1.14
C ASP A 157 5.30 -11.19 1.03
N GLU A 158 5.60 -12.37 1.53
CA GLU A 158 4.72 -13.54 1.52
C GLU A 158 3.40 -13.28 2.27
N THR A 159 3.42 -12.47 3.34
CA THR A 159 2.23 -12.20 4.16
C THR A 159 1.23 -11.29 3.45
N SER A 160 1.73 -10.41 2.59
CA SER A 160 0.96 -9.43 1.82
C SER A 160 0.71 -9.85 0.36
N SER A 161 1.13 -11.08 -0.03
CA SER A 161 0.99 -11.61 -1.39
C SER A 161 -0.22 -12.53 -1.57
N ARG A 162 -1.20 -12.50 -0.68
CA ARG A 162 -2.47 -13.23 -0.85
C ARG A 162 -3.24 -12.70 -2.06
N ARG A 163 -3.93 -13.59 -2.76
CA ARG A 163 -4.60 -13.30 -4.03
C ARG A 163 -5.46 -12.03 -4.02
N GLU A 164 -6.39 -11.92 -3.07
CA GLU A 164 -7.28 -10.76 -2.95
C GLU A 164 -6.52 -9.45 -2.76
N MET A 165 -5.44 -9.50 -1.97
CA MET A 165 -4.59 -8.36 -1.71
C MET A 165 -3.82 -7.96 -2.96
N LEU A 166 -3.25 -8.92 -3.69
CA LEU A 166 -2.56 -8.67 -4.96
C LEU A 166 -3.49 -8.08 -6.03
N GLU A 167 -4.72 -8.59 -6.15
CA GLU A 167 -5.74 -8.04 -7.07
C GLU A 167 -6.04 -6.57 -6.73
N GLY A 168 -6.18 -6.25 -5.44
CA GLY A 168 -6.35 -4.88 -4.96
C GLY A 168 -5.15 -3.98 -5.22
N ILE A 169 -3.93 -4.51 -5.03
CA ILE A 169 -2.67 -3.80 -5.31
C ILE A 169 -2.55 -3.52 -6.82
N VAL A 170 -2.80 -4.52 -7.67
CA VAL A 170 -2.76 -4.34 -9.14
C VAL A 170 -3.73 -3.27 -9.60
N ARG A 171 -4.95 -3.26 -9.06
CA ARG A 171 -5.94 -2.20 -9.34
C ARG A 171 -5.43 -0.82 -8.93
N ALA A 172 -4.72 -0.73 -7.81
CA ALA A 172 -4.18 0.53 -7.31
C ALA A 172 -2.92 1.00 -8.07
N LEU A 173 -2.23 0.12 -8.81
CA LEU A 173 -1.09 0.52 -9.61
C LEU A 173 -1.52 1.43 -10.77
N ARG A 174 -0.75 2.50 -10.97
CA ARG A 174 -0.88 3.33 -12.17
C ARG A 174 -0.42 2.55 -13.42
N PRO A 175 -0.82 2.95 -14.62
CA PRO A 175 -0.26 2.40 -15.86
C PRO A 175 1.27 2.42 -15.82
N SER A 176 1.90 1.32 -16.20
CA SER A 176 3.35 1.12 -16.12
C SER A 176 3.93 1.08 -14.68
N GLY A 177 3.08 1.09 -13.66
CA GLY A 177 3.50 0.84 -12.28
C GLY A 177 4.05 -0.58 -12.12
N ARG A 178 5.04 -0.76 -11.24
CA ARG A 178 5.69 -2.06 -11.05
C ARG A 178 5.24 -2.73 -9.75
N LEU A 179 5.06 -4.04 -9.85
CA LEU A 179 4.80 -4.91 -8.70
C LEU A 179 5.98 -5.87 -8.55
N VAL A 180 6.52 -5.94 -7.35
CA VAL A 180 7.56 -6.89 -6.97
C VAL A 180 7.01 -7.79 -5.87
N ALA A 181 7.11 -9.10 -6.05
CA ALA A 181 6.64 -10.08 -5.07
C ALA A 181 7.53 -11.33 -5.06
N PRO A 182 7.47 -12.16 -3.98
CA PRO A 182 8.27 -13.37 -3.86
C PRO A 182 8.09 -14.31 -5.05
N ALA A 183 9.16 -15.00 -5.45
CA ALA A 183 9.19 -15.91 -6.61
C ALA A 183 8.11 -17.00 -6.56
N ALA A 184 7.75 -17.47 -5.36
CA ALA A 184 6.72 -18.48 -5.14
C ALA A 184 5.29 -17.94 -5.30
N THR A 185 5.10 -16.62 -5.32
CA THR A 185 3.80 -15.99 -5.47
C THR A 185 3.31 -16.11 -6.91
N PRO A 186 2.08 -16.60 -7.15
CA PRO A 186 1.50 -16.62 -8.49
C PRO A 186 1.36 -15.20 -9.06
N LEU A 187 1.61 -15.06 -10.36
CA LEU A 187 1.43 -13.78 -11.04
C LEU A 187 -0.07 -13.43 -11.11
N PRO A 188 -0.51 -12.28 -10.60
CA PRO A 188 -1.92 -11.89 -10.68
C PRO A 188 -2.31 -11.45 -12.10
N LEU A 189 -3.60 -11.42 -12.39
CA LEU A 189 -4.12 -10.85 -13.65
C LEU A 189 -3.89 -9.34 -13.68
N GLY A 190 -3.74 -8.77 -14.89
CA GLY A 190 -3.57 -7.34 -15.10
C GLY A 190 -2.13 -6.84 -14.98
N VAL A 191 -1.17 -7.75 -14.86
CA VAL A 191 0.26 -7.43 -14.92
C VAL A 191 0.99 -8.36 -15.89
N ARG A 192 2.06 -7.86 -16.47
CA ARG A 192 2.98 -8.62 -17.34
C ARG A 192 4.33 -8.75 -16.66
N GLU A 193 4.82 -9.97 -16.49
CA GLU A 193 6.14 -10.24 -15.92
C GLU A 193 7.24 -9.61 -16.78
N LEU A 194 8.17 -8.93 -16.14
CA LEU A 194 9.37 -8.36 -16.75
C LEU A 194 10.61 -9.23 -16.51
N ALA A 195 10.75 -9.73 -15.29
CA ALA A 195 11.85 -10.57 -14.90
C ALA A 195 11.49 -11.40 -13.67
N ARG A 196 12.19 -12.53 -13.49
CA ARG A 196 12.08 -13.41 -12.31
C ARG A 196 13.44 -14.02 -12.01
N ASP A 197 13.73 -14.15 -10.72
CA ASP A 197 14.86 -14.96 -10.24
C ASP A 197 14.40 -15.92 -9.13
N ALA A 198 15.35 -16.48 -8.38
CA ALA A 198 15.05 -17.43 -7.31
C ALA A 198 14.37 -16.79 -6.08
N ARG A 199 14.40 -15.45 -5.95
CA ARG A 199 13.87 -14.72 -4.78
C ARG A 199 12.53 -14.09 -5.08
N GLU A 200 12.40 -13.41 -6.22
CA GLU A 200 11.28 -12.57 -6.53
C GLU A 200 11.05 -12.44 -8.04
N TRP A 201 9.88 -11.98 -8.40
CA TRP A 201 9.58 -11.52 -9.75
C TRP A 201 9.20 -10.04 -9.71
N VAL A 202 9.41 -9.38 -10.84
CA VAL A 202 8.94 -8.03 -11.11
C VAL A 202 8.01 -8.05 -12.31
N ALA A 203 6.87 -7.40 -12.17
CA ALA A 203 5.90 -7.26 -13.24
C ALA A 203 5.46 -5.78 -13.39
N VAL A 204 4.96 -5.45 -14.55
CA VAL A 204 4.43 -4.11 -14.87
C VAL A 204 2.92 -4.20 -15.03
N ALA A 205 2.19 -3.24 -14.46
CA ALA A 205 0.75 -3.14 -14.66
C ALA A 205 0.44 -2.83 -16.12
N ASP A 206 -0.41 -3.67 -16.72
CA ASP A 206 -0.96 -3.41 -18.03
C ASP A 206 -1.85 -2.17 -17.93
N GLY A 207 -1.53 -1.14 -18.71
CA GLY A 207 -2.37 0.07 -18.72
C GLY A 207 -3.77 -0.30 -19.19
N VAL A 208 -4.79 -0.04 -18.38
CA VAL A 208 -6.17 -0.05 -18.88
C VAL A 208 -6.29 1.12 -19.83
N THR A 209 -6.11 0.87 -21.11
CA THR A 209 -6.45 1.85 -22.16
C THR A 209 -7.98 1.91 -22.21
N SER A 210 -8.57 2.82 -21.44
CA SER A 210 -9.96 3.22 -21.72
C SER A 210 -10.01 3.71 -23.15
N ALA A 211 -10.86 3.08 -23.98
CA ALA A 211 -11.09 3.59 -25.33
C ALA A 211 -11.52 5.08 -25.22
N PRO A 212 -10.97 5.96 -26.06
CA PRO A 212 -11.36 7.37 -26.02
C PRO A 212 -12.87 7.49 -26.22
N VAL A 213 -13.54 8.15 -25.28
CA VAL A 213 -14.97 8.46 -25.44
C VAL A 213 -15.08 9.56 -26.48
N PRO A 214 -15.72 9.31 -27.66
CA PRO A 214 -15.87 10.35 -28.67
C PRO A 214 -16.79 11.46 -28.12
N LEU A 215 -16.22 12.66 -27.98
CA LEU A 215 -17.00 13.83 -27.65
C LEU A 215 -17.85 14.20 -28.87
N ARG A 216 -19.16 13.97 -28.80
CA ARG A 216 -20.08 14.51 -29.80
C ARG A 216 -20.17 16.03 -29.61
N ARG A 217 -19.79 16.79 -30.64
CA ARG A 217 -20.14 18.20 -30.68
C ARG A 217 -21.65 18.30 -30.85
N ALA A 218 -22.28 19.07 -29.96
CA ALA A 218 -23.66 19.47 -30.09
C ALA A 218 -23.84 20.45 -31.25
#